data_77050cf3b1acbac10cc09881771977ec
#
_entry.id   77050cf3b1acbac10cc09881771977ec
#
_cell.length_a   1.000
_cell.length_b   1.000
_cell.length_c   1.000
_cell.angle_alpha   90.00
_cell.angle_beta   90.00
_cell.angle_gamma   90.00
#
_symmetry.space_group_name_H-M   'P 1'
#
loop_
_entity.id
_entity.type
_entity.pdbx_description
1 polymer ?
#
loop_
_entity_poly.entity_id
_entity_poly.type
_entity_poly.pdbx_seq_one_letter_code
_entity_poly.pdbx_strand_id
1 'polypeptide(L)'
;MSPTDVVMTALIALHSNILRTLLTMLGIIIGISAVITLTAAGQGAQKGVANRIKGLGSNLVFIQPGNGKTTTGLQLPGQGPGLFLEDARAIDAAQIDGIDAVASQGTAPAPAMPWGATAIYRGQNISTTLLGTETSYQYVRDFYVAEGRFITEDDINKKALIVVLGAKVKQELFGDKDPIGENVRLSVGPGNFAVGFSFTVVGVMEEKGSTSSTDQDNVVITPLPSFQSRVPMVRNARGLTIVSQVNIKVKDRSKIPQIKQEITDFLRERHNLAEGDDNDFLIQSQSDVLSTATDVDRTLSMLLVSIALISLIVGGIGIMNIMLVSVSERTREIGIRKAVGAKRRDILLQFIIEALVVTTFGGLLGVAVGVGITQILQNDFNYHINLLITTLNVSVSGSTYVITPQWILAGLAMSAATGLVFGVYPAWRAARLDPIEALRRE
;
A
#
# COMPACT_ATOMS: atom_id res chain seq x y z
N MET A 1 -6.89 -45.18 -25.56
CA MET A 1 -5.71 -44.27 -25.66
C MET A 1 -5.17 -44.08 -24.26
N SER A 2 -3.85 -44.16 -24.09
CA SER A 2 -3.26 -43.81 -22.80
C SER A 2 -3.36 -42.29 -22.57
N PRO A 3 -3.45 -41.83 -21.30
CA PRO A 3 -3.45 -40.38 -21.03
C PRO A 3 -2.22 -39.66 -21.62
N THR A 4 -1.09 -40.36 -21.71
CA THR A 4 0.17 -39.88 -22.30
C THR A 4 0.04 -39.63 -23.82
N ASP A 5 -0.67 -40.52 -24.54
CA ASP A 5 -0.89 -40.34 -25.98
C ASP A 5 -1.76 -39.15 -26.28
N VAL A 6 -2.75 -38.86 -25.44
CA VAL A 6 -3.64 -37.69 -25.57
C VAL A 6 -2.88 -36.37 -25.36
N VAL A 7 -2.01 -36.33 -24.33
CA VAL A 7 -1.16 -35.16 -24.07
C VAL A 7 -0.17 -34.91 -25.21
N MET A 8 0.44 -36.00 -25.73
CA MET A 8 1.39 -35.89 -26.85
C MET A 8 0.69 -35.41 -28.14
N THR A 9 -0.51 -35.88 -28.41
CA THR A 9 -1.35 -35.41 -29.53
C THR A 9 -1.73 -33.95 -29.38
N ALA A 10 -2.05 -33.47 -28.15
CA ALA A 10 -2.34 -32.10 -27.86
C ALA A 10 -1.11 -31.18 -28.10
N LEU A 11 0.08 -31.62 -27.70
CA LEU A 11 1.33 -30.87 -27.91
C LEU A 11 1.69 -30.77 -29.42
N ILE A 12 1.48 -31.83 -30.20
CA ILE A 12 1.68 -31.84 -31.65
C ILE A 12 0.68 -30.89 -32.35
N ALA A 13 -0.58 -30.87 -31.89
CA ALA A 13 -1.61 -29.95 -32.39
C ALA A 13 -1.29 -28.48 -32.12
N LEU A 14 -0.66 -28.18 -30.97
CA LEU A 14 -0.16 -26.83 -30.63
C LEU A 14 0.92 -26.36 -31.62
N HIS A 15 1.76 -27.28 -32.08
CA HIS A 15 2.88 -26.96 -32.97
C HIS A 15 2.43 -26.74 -34.46
N SER A 16 1.32 -27.35 -34.86
CA SER A 16 0.84 -27.27 -36.26
C SER A 16 0.31 -25.89 -36.67
N ASN A 17 -0.17 -25.06 -35.70
CA ASN A 17 -0.74 -23.73 -35.92
C ASN A 17 -0.33 -22.75 -34.83
N ILE A 18 0.99 -22.54 -34.66
CA ILE A 18 1.58 -21.75 -33.56
C ILE A 18 0.98 -20.36 -33.43
N LEU A 19 0.78 -19.64 -34.53
CA LEU A 19 0.27 -18.25 -34.50
C LEU A 19 -1.16 -18.18 -33.93
N ARG A 20 -2.01 -19.12 -34.32
CA ARG A 20 -3.40 -19.20 -33.87
C ARG A 20 -3.45 -19.56 -32.35
N THR A 21 -2.63 -20.51 -31.95
CA THR A 21 -2.53 -20.95 -30.56
C THR A 21 -2.00 -19.86 -29.65
N LEU A 22 -0.96 -19.13 -30.07
CA LEU A 22 -0.42 -18.01 -29.32
C LEU A 22 -1.45 -16.88 -29.15
N LEU A 23 -2.18 -16.52 -30.22
CA LEU A 23 -3.20 -15.48 -30.18
C LEU A 23 -4.33 -15.80 -29.20
N THR A 24 -4.73 -17.08 -29.10
CA THR A 24 -5.79 -17.48 -28.18
C THR A 24 -5.31 -17.63 -26.75
N MET A 25 -4.07 -18.14 -26.55
CA MET A 25 -3.45 -18.17 -25.23
C MET A 25 -3.20 -16.76 -24.68
N LEU A 26 -3.02 -15.75 -25.56
CA LEU A 26 -2.72 -14.37 -25.17
C LEU A 26 -3.76 -13.83 -24.19
N GLY A 27 -5.06 -14.07 -24.42
CA GLY A 27 -6.11 -13.66 -23.52
C GLY A 27 -5.99 -14.28 -22.10
N ILE A 28 -5.61 -15.57 -22.03
CA ILE A 28 -5.38 -16.27 -20.77
C ILE A 28 -4.10 -15.76 -20.09
N ILE A 29 -3.03 -15.61 -20.86
CA ILE A 29 -1.74 -15.10 -20.36
C ILE A 29 -1.92 -13.70 -19.78
N ILE A 30 -2.57 -12.78 -20.49
CA ILE A 30 -2.83 -11.41 -20.02
C ILE A 30 -3.73 -11.45 -18.77
N GLY A 31 -4.81 -12.23 -18.78
CA GLY A 31 -5.73 -12.32 -17.65
C GLY A 31 -5.04 -12.78 -16.37
N ILE A 32 -4.26 -13.86 -16.45
CA ILE A 32 -3.56 -14.44 -15.28
C ILE A 32 -2.39 -13.57 -14.83
N SER A 33 -1.58 -13.04 -15.77
CA SER A 33 -0.47 -12.16 -15.42
C SER A 33 -0.95 -10.89 -14.74
N ALA A 34 -2.06 -10.30 -15.20
CA ALA A 34 -2.68 -9.15 -14.56
C ALA A 34 -3.10 -9.45 -13.11
N VAL A 35 -3.81 -10.59 -12.89
CA VAL A 35 -4.21 -11.01 -11.53
C VAL A 35 -3.00 -11.12 -10.61
N ILE A 36 -1.95 -11.82 -11.04
CA ILE A 36 -0.75 -12.05 -10.21
C ILE A 36 -0.03 -10.74 -9.90
N THR A 37 0.22 -9.91 -10.90
CA THR A 37 0.94 -8.63 -10.71
C THR A 37 0.20 -7.71 -9.75
N LEU A 38 -1.12 -7.60 -9.92
CA LEU A 38 -1.92 -6.64 -9.17
C LEU A 38 -2.24 -7.11 -7.76
N THR A 39 -2.46 -8.41 -7.57
CA THR A 39 -2.59 -8.97 -6.21
C THR A 39 -1.27 -8.88 -5.44
N ALA A 40 -0.13 -9.05 -6.11
CA ALA A 40 1.18 -8.85 -5.48
C ALA A 40 1.40 -7.40 -5.06
N ALA A 41 0.97 -6.41 -5.87
CA ALA A 41 1.01 -4.99 -5.53
C ALA A 41 0.10 -4.64 -4.34
N GLY A 42 -1.16 -5.12 -4.34
CA GLY A 42 -2.13 -4.89 -3.26
C GLY A 42 -1.63 -5.45 -1.92
N GLN A 43 -1.15 -6.70 -1.91
CA GLN A 43 -0.59 -7.31 -0.70
C GLN A 43 0.69 -6.62 -0.23
N GLY A 44 1.51 -6.15 -1.15
CA GLY A 44 2.68 -5.35 -0.83
C GLY A 44 2.31 -4.04 -0.13
N ALA A 45 1.32 -3.32 -0.67
CA ALA A 45 0.79 -2.11 -0.07
C ALA A 45 0.19 -2.37 1.33
N GLN A 46 -0.62 -3.41 1.47
CA GLN A 46 -1.22 -3.80 2.76
C GLN A 46 -0.15 -4.15 3.80
N LYS A 47 0.88 -4.91 3.43
CA LYS A 47 2.00 -5.22 4.31
C LYS A 47 2.80 -3.97 4.69
N GLY A 48 2.98 -3.04 3.76
CA GLY A 48 3.57 -1.73 4.00
C GLY A 48 2.79 -0.94 5.06
N VAL A 49 1.46 -0.83 4.91
CA VAL A 49 0.59 -0.17 5.91
C VAL A 49 0.64 -0.88 7.26
N ALA A 50 0.54 -2.22 7.27
CA ALA A 50 0.59 -3.01 8.51
C ALA A 50 1.92 -2.82 9.26
N ASN A 51 3.05 -2.75 8.54
CA ASN A 51 4.35 -2.51 9.15
C ASN A 51 4.46 -1.09 9.73
N ARG A 52 3.93 -0.07 9.03
CA ARG A 52 3.86 1.31 9.55
C ARG A 52 3.13 1.37 10.87
N ILE A 53 2.00 0.67 10.94
CA ILE A 53 1.16 0.67 12.12
C ILE A 53 1.84 -0.03 13.31
N LYS A 54 2.57 -1.12 13.07
CA LYS A 54 3.35 -1.78 14.14
C LYS A 54 4.41 -0.87 14.76
N GLY A 55 5.02 0.01 13.97
CA GLY A 55 6.00 0.99 14.46
C GLY A 55 5.41 2.18 15.22
N LEU A 56 4.10 2.41 15.13
CA LEU A 56 3.45 3.57 15.76
C LEU A 56 3.13 3.38 17.26
N GLY A 57 3.28 2.18 17.82
CA GLY A 57 2.84 1.83 19.18
C GLY A 57 1.44 1.22 19.17
N SER A 58 1.10 0.44 20.20
CA SER A 58 -0.22 -0.17 20.35
C SER A 58 -1.19 0.79 21.06
N ASN A 59 -2.50 0.70 20.73
CA ASN A 59 -3.57 1.42 21.41
C ASN A 59 -3.54 2.95 21.23
N LEU A 60 -3.15 3.44 20.06
CA LEU A 60 -3.12 4.87 19.76
C LEU A 60 -4.36 5.34 19.03
N VAL A 61 -4.84 6.51 19.43
CA VAL A 61 -5.82 7.33 18.74
C VAL A 61 -5.14 8.63 18.32
N PHE A 62 -5.34 9.02 17.09
CA PHE A 62 -4.80 10.25 16.51
C PHE A 62 -5.92 11.22 16.23
N ILE A 63 -5.75 12.46 16.65
CA ILE A 63 -6.62 13.57 16.24
C ILE A 63 -5.81 14.46 15.31
N GLN A 64 -6.35 14.76 14.16
CA GLN A 64 -5.75 15.62 13.15
C GLN A 64 -6.74 16.69 12.74
N PRO A 65 -6.28 17.87 12.22
CA PRO A 65 -7.17 18.82 11.61
C PRO A 65 -8.00 18.17 10.50
N GLY A 66 -9.30 18.43 10.52
CA GLY A 66 -10.24 17.92 9.51
C GLY A 66 -10.10 18.62 8.17
N ASN A 67 -11.02 18.31 7.26
CA ASN A 67 -11.08 18.94 5.95
C ASN A 67 -11.62 20.37 6.08
N GLY A 68 -10.77 21.36 5.86
CA GLY A 68 -11.21 22.75 5.79
C GLY A 68 -11.95 23.03 4.48
N LYS A 69 -13.11 23.68 4.57
CA LYS A 69 -13.73 24.31 3.40
C LYS A 69 -12.96 25.59 3.10
N THR A 70 -12.24 25.63 1.99
CA THR A 70 -11.68 26.89 1.48
C THR A 70 -12.82 27.79 0.99
N THR A 71 -12.59 29.11 0.90
CA THR A 71 -13.54 30.09 0.32
C THR A 71 -13.99 29.72 -1.10
N THR A 72 -13.29 28.82 -1.78
CA THR A 72 -13.62 28.27 -3.11
C THR A 72 -14.41 26.96 -3.03
N GLY A 73 -14.77 26.49 -1.83
CA GLY A 73 -15.52 25.22 -1.65
C GLY A 73 -14.68 23.94 -1.82
N LEU A 74 -13.38 24.07 -2.11
CA LEU A 74 -12.49 22.90 -2.20
C LEU A 74 -12.16 22.40 -0.79
N GLN A 75 -12.45 21.15 -0.51
CA GLN A 75 -12.03 20.49 0.73
C GLN A 75 -10.59 20.01 0.59
N LEU A 76 -9.66 20.65 1.28
CA LEU A 76 -8.27 20.21 1.34
C LEU A 76 -8.02 19.53 2.69
N PRO A 77 -7.51 18.28 2.70
CA PRO A 77 -7.18 17.57 3.93
C PRO A 77 -6.18 18.36 4.78
N GLY A 78 -6.44 18.49 6.08
CA GLY A 78 -5.55 19.15 7.02
C GLY A 78 -5.57 20.68 6.99
N GLN A 79 -6.47 21.32 6.24
CA GLN A 79 -6.64 22.78 6.19
C GLN A 79 -7.93 23.28 6.88
N GLY A 80 -8.45 22.50 7.83
CA GLY A 80 -9.55 22.92 8.71
C GLY A 80 -9.19 24.13 9.57
N PRO A 81 -10.15 24.65 10.35
CA PRO A 81 -9.93 25.80 11.23
C PRO A 81 -8.85 25.59 12.30
N GLY A 82 -8.31 24.38 12.37
CA GLY A 82 -7.14 24.03 13.15
C GLY A 82 -7.48 23.22 14.39
N LEU A 83 -6.58 22.32 14.71
CA LEU A 83 -6.51 21.69 16.03
C LEU A 83 -5.52 22.49 16.86
N PHE A 84 -5.92 22.88 18.08
CA PHE A 84 -5.13 23.77 18.90
C PHE A 84 -4.48 23.02 20.08
N LEU A 85 -3.38 23.57 20.57
CA LEU A 85 -2.71 23.03 21.76
C LEU A 85 -3.64 23.03 22.97
N GLU A 86 -4.51 24.02 23.08
CA GLU A 86 -5.52 24.13 24.11
C GLU A 86 -6.55 22.98 24.09
N ASP A 87 -6.81 22.40 22.93
CA ASP A 87 -7.72 21.25 22.79
C ASP A 87 -7.06 19.98 23.35
N ALA A 88 -5.79 19.78 23.04
CA ALA A 88 -5.04 18.65 23.60
C ALA A 88 -4.95 18.73 25.14
N ARG A 89 -4.67 19.93 25.66
CA ARG A 89 -4.64 20.15 27.11
C ARG A 89 -6.00 19.98 27.77
N ALA A 90 -7.07 20.37 27.09
CA ALA A 90 -8.43 20.20 27.59
C ALA A 90 -8.84 18.72 27.61
N ILE A 91 -8.43 17.92 26.61
CA ILE A 91 -8.66 16.47 26.60
C ILE A 91 -7.91 15.80 27.76
N ASP A 92 -6.67 16.20 28.01
CA ASP A 92 -5.86 15.68 29.13
C ASP A 92 -6.47 16.07 30.49
N ALA A 93 -6.92 17.31 30.63
CA ALA A 93 -7.56 17.84 31.83
C ALA A 93 -8.95 17.22 32.08
N ALA A 94 -9.68 16.81 31.05
CA ALA A 94 -10.99 16.19 31.17
C ALA A 94 -10.95 14.78 31.79
N GLN A 95 -9.78 14.18 31.88
CA GLN A 95 -9.57 12.84 32.49
C GLN A 95 -10.58 11.79 32.00
N ILE A 96 -10.83 11.74 30.69
CA ILE A 96 -11.75 10.78 30.07
C ILE A 96 -11.32 9.35 30.45
N ASP A 97 -12.27 8.55 30.94
CA ASP A 97 -11.96 7.18 31.39
C ASP A 97 -11.40 6.33 30.23
N GLY A 98 -10.28 5.69 30.48
CA GLY A 98 -9.58 4.85 29.50
C GLY A 98 -8.47 5.57 28.73
N ILE A 99 -8.32 6.89 28.81
CA ILE A 99 -7.14 7.61 28.34
C ILE A 99 -6.00 7.38 29.33
N ASP A 100 -4.83 7.09 28.81
CA ASP A 100 -3.61 6.86 29.59
C ASP A 100 -2.70 8.08 29.57
N ALA A 101 -2.45 8.63 28.37
CA ALA A 101 -1.63 9.83 28.19
C ALA A 101 -1.97 10.53 26.89
N VAL A 102 -1.72 11.84 26.84
CA VAL A 102 -1.91 12.72 25.68
C VAL A 102 -0.57 13.36 25.32
N ALA A 103 -0.27 13.49 24.05
CA ALA A 103 0.91 14.19 23.54
C ALA A 103 0.56 15.02 22.31
N SER A 104 0.81 16.31 22.39
CA SER A 104 0.67 17.23 21.28
C SER A 104 1.88 17.16 20.34
N GLN A 105 1.64 17.29 19.04
CA GLN A 105 2.68 17.26 18.02
C GLN A 105 2.47 18.39 17.03
N GLY A 106 3.52 19.21 16.86
CA GLY A 106 3.64 20.16 15.77
C GLY A 106 4.67 19.65 14.78
N THR A 107 4.33 19.56 13.51
CA THR A 107 5.29 19.28 12.43
C THR A 107 5.46 20.53 11.59
N ALA A 108 6.68 20.80 11.14
CA ALA A 108 6.86 21.76 10.05
C ALA A 108 6.04 21.27 8.85
N PRO A 109 5.37 22.18 8.11
CA PRO A 109 4.40 21.80 7.08
C PRO A 109 4.96 20.73 6.18
N ALA A 110 4.12 19.74 5.94
CA ALA A 110 4.43 18.44 5.33
C ALA A 110 5.17 18.53 3.98
N PRO A 111 5.82 17.43 3.57
CA PRO A 111 6.65 17.33 2.36
C PRO A 111 5.92 17.53 1.01
N ALA A 112 4.62 17.76 1.00
CA ALA A 112 3.87 18.14 -0.21
C ALA A 112 4.13 19.59 -0.65
N MET A 113 4.71 20.42 0.24
CA MET A 113 5.28 21.72 -0.08
C MET A 113 6.80 21.62 0.02
N PRO A 114 7.60 22.34 -0.79
CA PRO A 114 9.07 22.31 -0.76
C PRO A 114 9.67 22.94 0.51
N TRP A 115 9.07 22.72 1.67
CA TRP A 115 9.31 23.40 2.94
C TRP A 115 9.78 22.42 4.03
N GLY A 116 10.50 21.35 3.63
CA GLY A 116 11.13 20.42 4.59
C GLY A 116 12.11 21.15 5.52
N ALA A 117 12.40 20.54 6.64
CA ALA A 117 13.52 20.95 7.48
C ALA A 117 14.80 20.27 6.95
N THR A 118 15.89 20.99 6.96
CA THR A 118 17.23 20.45 6.68
C THR A 118 18.08 20.58 7.92
N ALA A 119 18.62 19.47 8.40
CA ALA A 119 19.61 19.45 9.47
C ALA A 119 21.01 19.53 8.88
N ILE A 120 21.85 20.42 9.41
CA ILE A 120 23.19 20.73 8.89
C ILE A 120 24.20 20.67 10.03
N TYR A 121 25.27 19.92 9.82
CA TYR A 121 26.40 19.81 10.74
C TYR A 121 27.71 19.71 9.96
N ARG A 122 28.65 20.65 10.16
CA ARG A 122 30.00 20.67 9.55
C ARG A 122 30.04 20.39 8.04
N GLY A 123 29.06 20.89 7.28
CA GLY A 123 28.99 20.70 5.83
C GLY A 123 28.22 19.46 5.37
N GLN A 124 27.90 18.55 6.28
CA GLN A 124 26.93 17.47 6.02
C GLN A 124 25.51 18.02 6.18
N ASN A 125 24.57 17.56 5.36
CA ASN A 125 23.19 17.95 5.46
C ASN A 125 22.25 16.78 5.15
N ILE A 126 21.12 16.75 5.83
CA ILE A 126 20.06 15.78 5.59
C ILE A 126 18.71 16.49 5.62
N SER A 127 17.85 16.15 4.63
CA SER A 127 16.45 16.55 4.68
C SER A 127 15.72 15.68 5.70
N THR A 128 15.06 16.30 6.66
CA THR A 128 14.46 15.63 7.81
C THR A 128 13.10 16.26 8.18
N THR A 129 12.33 15.56 9.00
CA THR A 129 11.10 16.09 9.58
C THR A 129 11.41 16.75 10.92
N LEU A 130 11.12 18.04 11.05
CA LEU A 130 11.21 18.74 12.33
C LEU A 130 9.89 18.59 13.09
N LEU A 131 9.97 18.02 14.27
CA LEU A 131 8.86 17.71 15.14
C LEU A 131 8.98 18.48 16.46
N GLY A 132 7.98 19.30 16.78
CA GLY A 132 7.83 19.89 18.11
C GLY A 132 6.88 19.06 18.97
N THR A 133 7.28 18.70 20.19
CA THR A 133 6.41 17.89 21.06
C THR A 133 6.65 18.13 22.55
N GLU A 134 5.91 17.40 23.39
CA GLU A 134 5.92 17.44 24.84
C GLU A 134 6.64 16.22 25.44
N THR A 135 6.88 16.24 26.75
CA THR A 135 7.59 15.17 27.48
C THR A 135 6.90 13.81 27.41
N SER A 136 5.57 13.78 27.34
CA SER A 136 4.74 12.58 27.25
C SER A 136 4.91 11.80 25.93
N TYR A 137 5.49 12.42 24.91
CA TYR A 137 5.59 11.84 23.56
C TYR A 137 6.26 10.48 23.52
N GLN A 138 7.39 10.29 24.24
CA GLN A 138 8.06 8.99 24.31
C GLN A 138 7.12 7.88 24.76
N TYR A 139 6.41 8.15 25.86
CA TYR A 139 5.50 7.18 26.45
C TYR A 139 4.29 6.91 25.57
N VAL A 140 3.72 7.96 24.98
CA VAL A 140 2.54 7.84 24.10
C VAL A 140 2.88 7.06 22.82
N ARG A 141 4.06 7.35 22.23
CA ARG A 141 4.48 6.75 20.95
C ARG A 141 5.29 5.48 21.12
N ASP A 142 5.55 5.02 22.34
CA ASP A 142 6.48 3.92 22.63
C ASP A 142 7.82 4.09 21.88
N PHE A 143 8.37 5.32 21.88
CA PHE A 143 9.57 5.70 21.15
C PHE A 143 10.56 6.37 22.08
N TYR A 144 11.62 5.65 22.46
CA TYR A 144 12.51 6.02 23.52
C TYR A 144 13.87 6.48 23.04
N VAL A 145 14.57 7.22 23.91
CA VAL A 145 15.95 7.65 23.67
C VAL A 145 16.89 6.47 23.93
N ALA A 146 17.80 6.21 22.97
CA ALA A 146 18.86 5.22 23.09
C ALA A 146 20.14 5.80 23.73
N GLU A 147 20.46 7.06 23.41
CA GLU A 147 21.66 7.74 23.90
C GLU A 147 21.30 9.14 24.42
N GLY A 148 21.85 9.55 25.56
CA GLY A 148 21.56 10.85 26.16
C GLY A 148 20.24 10.93 26.89
N ARG A 149 19.48 12.02 26.72
CA ARG A 149 18.18 12.24 27.38
C ARG A 149 17.13 12.79 26.41
N PHE A 150 15.87 12.64 26.79
CA PHE A 150 14.77 13.30 26.10
C PHE A 150 14.50 14.71 26.63
N ILE A 151 13.47 15.36 26.09
CA ILE A 151 12.95 16.65 26.50
C ILE A 151 12.39 16.54 27.92
N THR A 152 12.71 17.51 28.76
CA THR A 152 12.21 17.62 30.15
C THR A 152 11.23 18.79 30.27
N GLU A 153 10.44 18.83 31.35
CA GLU A 153 9.58 19.98 31.66
C GLU A 153 10.35 21.29 31.79
N ASP A 154 11.61 21.23 32.31
CA ASP A 154 12.49 22.40 32.39
C ASP A 154 12.85 22.96 31.01
N ASP A 155 13.11 22.09 30.04
CA ASP A 155 13.37 22.48 28.65
C ASP A 155 12.15 23.12 27.99
N ILE A 156 10.95 22.61 28.27
CA ILE A 156 9.69 23.18 27.80
C ILE A 156 9.46 24.58 28.40
N ASN A 157 9.61 24.71 29.71
CA ASN A 157 9.38 25.97 30.42
C ASN A 157 10.37 27.05 30.01
N LYS A 158 11.64 26.70 29.81
CA LYS A 158 12.70 27.60 29.36
C LYS A 158 12.70 27.84 27.85
N LYS A 159 11.87 27.15 27.08
CA LYS A 159 11.90 27.16 25.60
C LYS A 159 13.29 26.87 25.08
N ALA A 160 13.95 25.86 25.65
CA ALA A 160 15.34 25.54 25.39
C ALA A 160 15.54 25.15 23.90
N LEU A 161 16.62 25.66 23.29
CA LEU A 161 17.00 25.32 21.91
C LEU A 161 17.79 24.03 21.89
N ILE A 162 17.12 22.93 22.17
CA ILE A 162 17.66 21.57 22.18
C ILE A 162 16.94 20.69 21.18
N VAL A 163 17.63 19.65 20.73
CA VAL A 163 17.07 18.62 19.85
C VAL A 163 17.46 17.22 20.28
N VAL A 164 16.56 16.28 20.01
CA VAL A 164 16.81 14.84 20.03
C VAL A 164 16.79 14.37 18.58
N LEU A 165 17.84 13.70 18.15
CA LEU A 165 18.00 13.24 16.77
C LEU A 165 17.40 11.83 16.61
N GLY A 166 16.75 11.58 15.49
CA GLY A 166 16.45 10.21 15.07
C GLY A 166 17.71 9.46 14.64
N ALA A 167 17.68 8.14 14.72
CA ALA A 167 18.85 7.30 14.46
C ALA A 167 19.49 7.55 13.09
N LYS A 168 18.67 7.72 12.04
CA LYS A 168 19.16 8.01 10.68
C LYS A 168 19.80 9.40 10.58
N VAL A 169 19.24 10.41 11.22
CA VAL A 169 19.80 11.76 11.23
C VAL A 169 21.17 11.77 11.92
N LYS A 170 21.29 11.04 13.04
CA LYS A 170 22.58 10.84 13.73
C LYS A 170 23.59 10.18 12.80
N GLN A 171 23.21 9.08 12.16
CA GLN A 171 24.11 8.33 11.26
C GLN A 171 24.61 9.16 10.08
N GLU A 172 23.74 9.94 9.44
CA GLU A 172 24.08 10.74 8.25
C GLU A 172 24.92 11.99 8.60
N LEU A 173 24.66 12.63 9.74
CA LEU A 173 25.38 13.85 10.13
C LEU A 173 26.67 13.59 10.91
N PHE A 174 26.69 12.57 11.75
CA PHE A 174 27.78 12.33 12.71
C PHE A 174 28.52 11.02 12.45
N GLY A 175 27.89 10.04 11.76
CA GLY A 175 28.44 8.69 11.62
C GLY A 175 28.65 8.04 12.98
N ASP A 176 29.88 7.63 13.28
CA ASP A 176 30.28 7.02 14.57
C ASP A 176 30.61 8.01 15.68
N LYS A 177 30.53 9.33 15.41
CA LYS A 177 30.85 10.35 16.42
C LYS A 177 29.70 10.55 17.38
N ASP A 178 30.02 10.84 18.64
CA ASP A 178 29.01 11.23 19.64
C ASP A 178 28.43 12.60 19.29
N PRO A 179 27.10 12.69 19.09
CA PRO A 179 26.42 13.94 18.77
C PRO A 179 26.05 14.76 19.99
N ILE A 180 26.11 14.19 21.21
CA ILE A 180 25.59 14.83 22.43
C ILE A 180 26.44 16.05 22.79
N GLY A 181 25.78 17.21 23.00
CA GLY A 181 26.41 18.49 23.27
C GLY A 181 26.81 19.27 22.02
N GLU A 182 26.83 18.67 20.85
CA GLU A 182 27.14 19.34 19.60
C GLU A 182 25.97 20.21 19.10
N ASN A 183 26.29 21.24 18.30
CA ASN A 183 25.28 22.14 17.75
C ASN A 183 24.94 21.79 16.31
N VAL A 184 23.68 21.51 16.05
CA VAL A 184 23.10 21.25 14.72
C VAL A 184 22.31 22.47 14.28
N ARG A 185 22.53 22.93 13.06
CA ARG A 185 21.72 23.99 12.45
C ARG A 185 20.54 23.38 11.73
N LEU A 186 19.33 23.76 12.12
CA LEU A 186 18.10 23.40 11.44
C LEU A 186 17.66 24.55 10.55
N SER A 187 17.47 24.29 9.28
CA SER A 187 16.99 25.24 8.29
C SER A 187 15.56 24.85 7.88
N VAL A 188 14.60 25.77 8.05
CA VAL A 188 13.18 25.54 7.75
C VAL A 188 12.72 26.59 6.77
N GLY A 189 12.12 26.18 5.66
CA GLY A 189 11.60 27.07 4.63
C GLY A 189 12.05 26.67 3.22
N PRO A 190 11.47 27.32 2.17
CA PRO A 190 11.77 27.01 0.79
C PRO A 190 13.08 27.67 0.33
N GLY A 191 14.03 26.88 -0.13
CA GLY A 191 15.22 27.33 -0.83
C GLY A 191 15.92 28.54 -0.15
N ASN A 192 16.05 29.65 -0.85
CA ASN A 192 16.75 30.86 -0.38
C ASN A 192 16.02 31.63 0.74
N PHE A 193 14.77 31.29 1.06
CA PHE A 193 14.00 31.89 2.16
C PHE A 193 14.04 31.03 3.43
N ALA A 194 14.85 29.99 3.47
CA ALA A 194 14.98 29.13 4.63
C ALA A 194 15.62 29.89 5.80
N VAL A 195 14.97 29.84 6.96
CA VAL A 195 15.50 30.41 8.21
C VAL A 195 16.19 29.33 8.99
N GLY A 196 17.45 29.59 9.37
CA GLY A 196 18.29 28.62 10.08
C GLY A 196 18.43 28.97 11.56
N PHE A 197 18.23 27.96 12.43
CA PHE A 197 18.39 28.06 13.88
C PHE A 197 19.37 27.01 14.36
N SER A 198 20.16 27.37 15.39
CA SER A 198 21.13 26.42 16.01
C SER A 198 20.49 25.80 17.24
N PHE A 199 20.61 24.47 17.34
CA PHE A 199 20.09 23.67 18.45
C PHE A 199 21.21 22.79 19.00
N THR A 200 21.22 22.58 20.31
CA THR A 200 22.15 21.64 20.95
C THR A 200 21.54 20.25 21.00
N VAL A 201 22.27 19.25 20.58
CA VAL A 201 21.84 17.84 20.65
C VAL A 201 21.93 17.36 22.10
N VAL A 202 20.83 16.81 22.63
CA VAL A 202 20.76 16.27 24.01
C VAL A 202 20.49 14.78 24.06
N GLY A 203 20.10 14.17 22.93
CA GLY A 203 19.87 12.73 22.86
C GLY A 203 19.69 12.23 21.44
N VAL A 204 19.67 10.91 21.31
CA VAL A 204 19.40 10.18 20.07
C VAL A 204 18.31 9.15 20.35
N MET A 205 17.32 9.07 19.48
CA MET A 205 16.23 8.10 19.58
C MET A 205 16.71 6.70 19.20
N GLU A 206 16.04 5.67 19.73
CA GLU A 206 16.23 4.29 19.28
C GLU A 206 15.89 4.12 17.80
N GLU A 207 16.47 3.13 17.15
CA GLU A 207 16.16 2.79 15.78
C GLU A 207 14.83 2.01 15.72
N LYS A 208 13.81 2.57 15.07
CA LYS A 208 12.51 1.91 14.80
C LYS A 208 12.42 1.34 13.40
N GLY A 209 13.34 1.70 12.55
CA GLY A 209 13.37 1.28 11.16
C GLY A 209 12.54 2.18 10.25
N SER A 210 12.99 2.25 9.01
CA SER A 210 12.29 2.93 7.93
C SER A 210 11.21 2.02 7.38
N THR A 211 9.97 2.43 7.49
CA THR A 211 8.88 1.84 6.72
C THR A 211 8.61 2.68 5.48
N SER A 212 8.24 2.01 4.39
CA SER A 212 8.25 2.51 3.00
C SER A 212 7.66 3.90 2.68
N SER A 213 7.13 4.67 3.61
CA SER A 213 6.66 6.06 3.38
C SER A 213 6.88 7.03 4.53
N THR A 214 7.23 6.55 5.71
CA THR A 214 7.55 7.42 6.85
C THR A 214 8.78 6.82 7.52
N ASP A 215 9.89 7.48 7.33
CA ASP A 215 11.14 7.15 7.98
C ASP A 215 11.07 7.72 9.39
N GLN A 216 10.72 6.85 10.37
CA GLN A 216 10.61 7.27 11.76
C GLN A 216 11.97 7.64 12.35
N ASP A 217 13.05 7.14 11.75
CA ASP A 217 14.42 7.43 12.15
C ASP A 217 14.93 8.74 11.56
N ASN A 218 14.22 9.29 10.53
CA ASN A 218 14.54 10.57 9.90
C ASN A 218 13.74 11.72 10.50
N VAL A 219 13.88 11.94 11.78
CA VAL A 219 13.18 12.99 12.54
C VAL A 219 14.16 13.75 13.43
N VAL A 220 13.88 15.03 13.62
CA VAL A 220 14.53 15.87 14.63
C VAL A 220 13.46 16.39 15.57
N ILE A 221 13.55 16.05 16.84
CA ILE A 221 12.55 16.35 17.86
C ILE A 221 13.03 17.52 18.72
N THR A 222 12.17 18.52 18.94
CA THR A 222 12.47 19.70 19.77
C THR A 222 11.29 19.98 20.72
N PRO A 223 11.49 20.72 21.82
CA PRO A 223 10.37 21.16 22.67
C PRO A 223 9.32 21.93 21.88
N LEU A 224 8.05 21.64 22.06
CA LEU A 224 6.95 22.26 21.32
C LEU A 224 6.97 23.81 21.40
N PRO A 225 7.21 24.46 22.56
CA PRO A 225 7.30 25.93 22.60
C PRO A 225 8.50 26.49 21.81
N SER A 226 9.62 25.74 21.74
CA SER A 226 10.79 26.15 20.95
C SER A 226 10.49 26.03 19.46
N PHE A 227 9.82 24.95 19.04
CA PHE A 227 9.30 24.80 17.69
C PHE A 227 8.38 25.95 17.29
N GLN A 228 7.38 26.27 18.12
CA GLN A 228 6.39 27.33 17.88
C GLN A 228 7.00 28.73 17.77
N SER A 229 8.10 28.98 18.48
CA SER A 229 8.78 30.28 18.44
C SER A 229 9.67 30.47 17.21
N ARG A 230 10.03 29.41 16.52
CA ARG A 230 11.01 29.39 15.42
C ARG A 230 10.43 29.03 14.07
N VAL A 231 9.39 28.20 14.04
CA VAL A 231 8.73 27.80 12.79
C VAL A 231 7.61 28.80 12.48
N PRO A 232 7.66 29.52 11.34
CA PRO A 232 6.58 30.41 10.92
C PRO A 232 5.29 29.61 10.64
N MET A 233 4.13 30.28 10.78
CA MET A 233 2.80 29.73 10.50
C MET A 233 2.22 28.69 11.49
N VAL A 234 2.78 28.57 12.70
CA VAL A 234 2.24 27.68 13.75
C VAL A 234 1.14 28.34 14.58
N ARG A 235 0.80 29.60 14.29
CA ARG A 235 -0.28 30.33 14.97
C ARG A 235 -1.32 30.82 13.97
N ASN A 236 -2.58 30.71 14.37
CA ASN A 236 -3.67 31.31 13.59
C ASN A 236 -3.74 32.84 13.79
N ALA A 237 -4.64 33.50 13.05
CA ALA A 237 -4.88 34.96 13.18
C ALA A 237 -5.35 35.38 14.58
N ARG A 238 -5.86 34.48 15.41
CA ARG A 238 -6.27 34.70 16.79
C ARG A 238 -5.15 34.49 17.82
N GLY A 239 -3.94 34.17 17.37
CA GLY A 239 -2.77 33.88 18.21
C GLY A 239 -2.76 32.48 18.86
N LEU A 240 -3.75 31.63 18.56
CA LEU A 240 -3.81 30.26 19.06
C LEU A 240 -2.74 29.40 18.37
N THR A 241 -2.14 28.53 19.16
CA THR A 241 -1.10 27.62 18.65
C THR A 241 -1.72 26.42 17.96
N ILE A 242 -1.47 26.30 16.66
CA ILE A 242 -1.91 25.16 15.86
C ILE A 242 -0.98 23.96 16.14
N VAL A 243 -1.56 22.79 16.33
CA VAL A 243 -0.86 21.50 16.37
C VAL A 243 -1.26 20.67 15.16
N SER A 244 -0.30 19.91 14.63
CA SER A 244 -0.54 19.07 13.46
C SER A 244 -1.27 17.78 13.82
N GLN A 245 -1.11 17.34 15.07
CA GLN A 245 -1.68 16.10 15.55
C GLN A 245 -1.69 16.07 17.08
N VAL A 246 -2.71 15.45 17.64
CA VAL A 246 -2.74 15.04 19.05
C VAL A 246 -2.74 13.52 19.08
N ASN A 247 -1.77 12.95 19.80
CA ASN A 247 -1.63 11.51 19.99
C ASN A 247 -2.17 11.15 21.38
N ILE A 248 -3.03 10.16 21.45
CA ILE A 248 -3.68 9.71 22.68
C ILE A 248 -3.39 8.23 22.84
N LYS A 249 -2.77 7.85 23.96
CA LYS A 249 -2.59 6.47 24.36
C LYS A 249 -3.79 6.02 25.18
N VAL A 250 -4.37 4.89 24.79
CA VAL A 250 -5.55 4.32 25.44
C VAL A 250 -5.13 3.09 26.24
N LYS A 251 -5.64 2.95 27.47
CA LYS A 251 -5.31 1.82 28.36
C LYS A 251 -5.79 0.48 27.80
N ASP A 252 -7.00 0.46 27.23
CA ASP A 252 -7.63 -0.74 26.70
C ASP A 252 -8.14 -0.51 25.28
N ARG A 253 -7.62 -1.31 24.34
CA ARG A 253 -7.99 -1.25 22.93
C ARG A 253 -9.48 -1.46 22.67
N SER A 254 -10.15 -2.23 23.52
CA SER A 254 -11.59 -2.50 23.38
C SER A 254 -12.45 -1.25 23.60
N LYS A 255 -11.95 -0.27 24.37
CA LYS A 255 -12.62 1.00 24.65
C LYS A 255 -12.39 2.08 23.59
N ILE A 256 -11.54 1.85 22.59
CA ILE A 256 -11.23 2.86 21.54
C ILE A 256 -12.49 3.42 20.87
N PRO A 257 -13.50 2.61 20.46
CA PRO A 257 -14.71 3.16 19.83
C PRO A 257 -15.48 4.12 20.75
N GLN A 258 -15.60 3.79 22.03
CA GLN A 258 -16.26 4.62 23.03
C GLN A 258 -15.48 5.90 23.27
N ILE A 259 -14.16 5.82 23.50
CA ILE A 259 -13.28 6.98 23.71
C ILE A 259 -13.30 7.92 22.50
N LYS A 260 -13.32 7.38 21.28
CA LYS A 260 -13.45 8.19 20.06
C LYS A 260 -14.75 9.00 20.06
N GLN A 261 -15.87 8.39 20.48
CA GLN A 261 -17.14 9.09 20.57
C GLN A 261 -17.10 10.18 21.62
N GLU A 262 -16.62 9.89 22.82
CA GLU A 262 -16.50 10.86 23.92
C GLU A 262 -15.60 12.05 23.53
N ILE A 263 -14.47 11.80 22.87
CA ILE A 263 -13.60 12.87 22.37
C ILE A 263 -14.30 13.66 21.26
N THR A 264 -15.06 12.99 20.39
CA THR A 264 -15.81 13.66 19.33
C THR A 264 -16.82 14.63 19.91
N ASP A 265 -17.63 14.17 20.87
CA ASP A 265 -18.64 14.99 21.51
C ASP A 265 -18.01 16.15 22.26
N PHE A 266 -16.93 15.90 23.01
CA PHE A 266 -16.16 16.91 23.72
C PHE A 266 -15.59 18.01 22.81
N LEU A 267 -14.98 17.62 21.68
CA LEU A 267 -14.41 18.57 20.71
C LEU A 267 -15.50 19.33 19.95
N ARG A 268 -16.61 18.69 19.59
CA ARG A 268 -17.75 19.36 18.95
C ARG A 268 -18.33 20.46 19.83
N GLU A 269 -18.52 20.19 21.13
CA GLU A 269 -18.95 21.18 22.10
C GLU A 269 -17.96 22.34 22.21
N ARG A 270 -16.68 22.03 22.33
CA ARG A 270 -15.61 23.01 22.48
C ARG A 270 -15.41 23.89 21.24
N HIS A 271 -15.56 23.33 20.05
CA HIS A 271 -15.48 24.07 18.78
C HIS A 271 -16.79 24.73 18.38
N ASN A 272 -17.85 24.62 19.21
CA ASN A 272 -19.19 25.16 18.97
C ASN A 272 -19.77 24.68 17.62
N LEU A 273 -19.59 23.42 17.27
CA LEU A 273 -20.16 22.83 16.06
C LEU A 273 -21.63 22.51 16.27
N ALA A 274 -22.50 22.99 15.39
CA ALA A 274 -23.92 22.72 15.44
C ALA A 274 -24.23 21.25 15.14
N GLU A 275 -25.42 20.80 15.56
CA GLU A 275 -25.92 19.47 15.25
C GLU A 275 -26.14 19.37 13.72
N GLY A 276 -25.43 18.46 13.03
CA GLY A 276 -25.44 18.31 11.58
C GLY A 276 -24.25 18.94 10.85
N ASP A 277 -23.41 19.74 11.50
CA ASP A 277 -22.18 20.23 10.90
C ASP A 277 -21.10 19.10 10.84
N ASP A 278 -20.32 19.13 9.77
CA ASP A 278 -19.14 18.27 9.65
C ASP A 278 -18.11 18.59 10.72
N ASN A 279 -17.41 17.58 11.21
CA ASN A 279 -16.31 17.80 12.16
C ASN A 279 -15.14 18.53 11.47
N ASP A 280 -14.59 19.54 12.13
CA ASP A 280 -13.39 20.25 11.70
C ASP A 280 -12.09 19.57 12.15
N PHE A 281 -12.21 18.40 12.74
CA PHE A 281 -11.15 17.47 13.14
C PHE A 281 -11.46 16.04 12.66
N LEU A 282 -10.42 15.22 12.55
CA LEU A 282 -10.50 13.82 12.19
C LEU A 282 -9.90 12.96 13.30
N ILE A 283 -10.69 12.05 13.86
CA ILE A 283 -10.22 11.10 14.87
C ILE A 283 -10.04 9.74 14.23
N GLN A 284 -8.83 9.25 14.23
CA GLN A 284 -8.47 7.94 13.68
C GLN A 284 -7.78 7.09 14.71
N SER A 285 -8.09 5.82 14.75
CA SER A 285 -7.31 4.82 15.45
C SER A 285 -6.42 4.05 14.50
N GLN A 286 -5.47 3.35 15.04
CA GLN A 286 -4.62 2.44 14.30
C GLN A 286 -5.43 1.38 13.51
N SER A 287 -6.55 0.90 14.09
CA SER A 287 -7.46 -0.03 13.42
C SER A 287 -8.21 0.59 12.24
N ASP A 288 -8.57 1.89 12.33
CA ASP A 288 -9.26 2.58 11.23
C ASP A 288 -8.35 2.72 10.01
N VAL A 289 -7.06 3.02 10.22
CA VAL A 289 -6.08 3.10 9.13
C VAL A 289 -5.91 1.73 8.46
N LEU A 290 -5.85 0.65 9.25
CA LEU A 290 -5.79 -0.71 8.71
C LEU A 290 -7.06 -1.08 7.92
N SER A 291 -8.25 -0.79 8.47
CA SER A 291 -9.50 -1.12 7.79
C SER A 291 -9.64 -0.35 6.47
N THR A 292 -9.32 0.93 6.46
CA THR A 292 -9.33 1.73 5.24
C THR A 292 -8.39 1.18 4.18
N ALA A 293 -7.18 0.78 4.58
CA ALA A 293 -6.22 0.17 3.65
C ALA A 293 -6.73 -1.17 3.08
N THR A 294 -7.36 -2.00 3.93
CA THR A 294 -7.96 -3.27 3.47
C THR A 294 -9.17 -3.06 2.58
N ASP A 295 -9.99 -2.04 2.82
CA ASP A 295 -11.16 -1.72 1.99
C ASP A 295 -10.75 -1.21 0.60
N VAL A 296 -9.73 -0.37 0.53
CA VAL A 296 -9.14 0.07 -0.75
C VAL A 296 -8.58 -1.14 -1.52
N ASP A 297 -7.81 -2.02 -0.86
CA ASP A 297 -7.27 -3.22 -1.48
C ASP A 297 -8.39 -4.14 -1.99
N ARG A 298 -9.46 -4.35 -1.20
CA ARG A 298 -10.63 -5.13 -1.60
C ARG A 298 -11.31 -4.55 -2.83
N THR A 299 -11.49 -3.23 -2.88
CA THR A 299 -12.13 -2.55 -4.02
C THR A 299 -11.28 -2.69 -5.28
N LEU A 300 -9.97 -2.45 -5.18
CA LEU A 300 -9.04 -2.65 -6.28
C LEU A 300 -9.03 -4.11 -6.74
N SER A 301 -8.94 -5.05 -5.81
CA SER A 301 -8.97 -6.49 -6.13
C SER A 301 -10.24 -6.90 -6.87
N MET A 302 -11.42 -6.38 -6.48
CA MET A 302 -12.68 -6.64 -7.19
C MET A 302 -12.64 -6.12 -8.63
N LEU A 303 -12.17 -4.89 -8.85
CA LEU A 303 -12.03 -4.33 -10.21
C LEU A 303 -11.10 -5.19 -11.07
N LEU A 304 -10.00 -5.64 -10.51
CA LEU A 304 -8.98 -6.42 -11.21
C LEU A 304 -9.46 -7.83 -11.55
N VAL A 305 -10.16 -8.49 -10.60
CA VAL A 305 -10.80 -9.78 -10.85
C VAL A 305 -11.85 -9.66 -11.96
N SER A 306 -12.58 -8.55 -12.02
CA SER A 306 -13.55 -8.29 -13.10
C SER A 306 -12.88 -8.18 -14.47
N ILE A 307 -11.78 -7.44 -14.56
CA ILE A 307 -10.98 -7.30 -15.80
C ILE A 307 -10.40 -8.66 -16.22
N ALA A 308 -9.86 -9.40 -15.27
CA ALA A 308 -9.31 -10.73 -15.52
C ALA A 308 -10.39 -11.72 -16.01
N LEU A 309 -11.59 -11.66 -15.40
CA LEU A 309 -12.72 -12.49 -15.83
C LEU A 309 -13.11 -12.19 -17.30
N ILE A 310 -13.18 -10.91 -17.66
CA ILE A 310 -13.45 -10.50 -19.05
C ILE A 310 -12.35 -11.04 -19.99
N SER A 311 -11.09 -10.89 -19.60
CA SER A 311 -9.95 -11.40 -20.40
C SER A 311 -10.00 -12.93 -20.56
N LEU A 312 -10.37 -13.65 -19.49
CA LEU A 312 -10.51 -15.11 -19.52
C LEU A 312 -11.71 -15.54 -20.39
N ILE A 313 -12.82 -14.80 -20.38
CA ILE A 313 -13.96 -15.07 -21.26
C ILE A 313 -13.55 -14.89 -22.73
N VAL A 314 -12.87 -13.78 -23.05
CA VAL A 314 -12.38 -13.52 -24.42
C VAL A 314 -11.39 -14.61 -24.86
N GLY A 315 -10.43 -14.96 -24.01
CA GLY A 315 -9.49 -16.05 -24.25
C GLY A 315 -10.21 -17.42 -24.40
N GLY A 316 -11.21 -17.68 -23.56
CA GLY A 316 -12.03 -18.88 -23.63
C GLY A 316 -12.85 -19.00 -24.92
N ILE A 317 -13.45 -17.89 -25.38
CA ILE A 317 -14.13 -17.83 -26.69
C ILE A 317 -13.12 -18.14 -27.82
N GLY A 318 -11.90 -17.61 -27.72
CA GLY A 318 -10.83 -17.91 -28.65
C GLY A 318 -10.50 -19.40 -28.70
N ILE A 319 -10.39 -20.06 -27.53
CA ILE A 319 -10.18 -21.51 -27.44
C ILE A 319 -11.34 -22.28 -28.02
N MET A 320 -12.58 -21.91 -27.70
CA MET A 320 -13.78 -22.53 -28.26
C MET A 320 -13.78 -22.48 -29.79
N ASN A 321 -13.42 -21.31 -30.38
CA ASN A 321 -13.34 -21.17 -31.83
C ASN A 321 -12.29 -22.06 -32.46
N ILE A 322 -11.09 -22.14 -31.87
CA ILE A 322 -10.03 -23.03 -32.38
C ILE A 322 -10.43 -24.49 -32.27
N MET A 323 -11.00 -24.89 -31.17
CA MET A 323 -11.46 -26.26 -30.96
C MET A 323 -12.54 -26.63 -31.97
N LEU A 324 -13.47 -25.70 -32.30
CA LEU A 324 -14.46 -25.95 -33.35
C LEU A 324 -13.85 -26.12 -34.74
N VAL A 325 -12.83 -25.33 -35.08
CA VAL A 325 -12.08 -25.50 -36.32
C VAL A 325 -11.30 -26.82 -36.34
N SER A 326 -10.61 -27.14 -35.22
CA SER A 326 -9.89 -28.43 -35.09
C SER A 326 -10.81 -29.64 -35.24
N VAL A 327 -12.02 -29.58 -34.66
CA VAL A 327 -13.03 -30.63 -34.84
C VAL A 327 -13.44 -30.73 -36.31
N SER A 328 -13.64 -29.61 -37.01
CA SER A 328 -14.00 -29.65 -38.44
C SER A 328 -12.87 -30.18 -39.33
N GLU A 329 -11.63 -29.81 -39.09
CA GLU A 329 -10.43 -30.31 -39.80
C GLU A 329 -10.21 -31.81 -39.57
N ARG A 330 -10.53 -32.33 -38.36
CA ARG A 330 -10.37 -33.74 -37.99
C ARG A 330 -11.65 -34.56 -38.09
N THR A 331 -12.69 -34.06 -38.79
CA THR A 331 -14.00 -34.73 -38.90
C THR A 331 -13.88 -36.17 -39.41
N ARG A 332 -13.06 -36.39 -40.45
CA ARG A 332 -12.83 -37.72 -41.04
C ARG A 332 -12.13 -38.66 -40.07
N GLU A 333 -11.12 -38.20 -39.36
CA GLU A 333 -10.40 -38.98 -38.35
C GLU A 333 -11.35 -39.40 -37.18
N ILE A 334 -12.21 -38.48 -36.72
CA ILE A 334 -13.23 -38.76 -35.70
C ILE A 334 -14.20 -39.82 -36.21
N GLY A 335 -14.62 -39.70 -37.47
CA GLY A 335 -15.50 -40.65 -38.17
C GLY A 335 -14.93 -42.08 -38.21
N ILE A 336 -13.65 -42.19 -38.61
CA ILE A 336 -12.93 -43.50 -38.63
C ILE A 336 -12.87 -44.08 -37.22
N ARG A 337 -12.46 -43.33 -36.20
CA ARG A 337 -12.41 -43.82 -34.82
C ARG A 337 -13.75 -44.35 -34.33
N LYS A 338 -14.83 -43.63 -34.63
CA LYS A 338 -16.20 -44.08 -34.25
C LYS A 338 -16.66 -45.27 -35.02
N ALA A 339 -16.31 -45.40 -36.32
CA ALA A 339 -16.62 -46.57 -37.12
C ALA A 339 -15.90 -47.85 -36.61
N VAL A 340 -14.70 -47.70 -36.05
CA VAL A 340 -13.89 -48.77 -35.40
C VAL A 340 -14.36 -49.07 -33.96
N GLY A 341 -15.37 -48.30 -33.44
CA GLY A 341 -16.00 -48.60 -32.15
C GLY A 341 -15.64 -47.69 -30.98
N ALA A 342 -15.00 -46.55 -31.21
CA ALA A 342 -14.76 -45.53 -30.15
C ALA A 342 -16.11 -45.00 -29.58
N LYS A 343 -16.21 -44.99 -28.25
CA LYS A 343 -17.39 -44.50 -27.55
C LYS A 343 -17.43 -42.95 -27.61
N ARG A 344 -18.60 -42.38 -27.57
CA ARG A 344 -18.83 -40.93 -27.51
C ARG A 344 -18.04 -40.27 -26.37
N ARG A 345 -17.93 -40.98 -25.22
CA ARG A 345 -17.18 -40.51 -24.03
C ARG A 345 -15.68 -40.38 -24.31
N ASP A 346 -15.12 -41.28 -25.13
CA ASP A 346 -13.67 -41.27 -25.42
C ASP A 346 -13.30 -40.07 -26.27
N ILE A 347 -14.12 -39.75 -27.27
CA ILE A 347 -13.96 -38.55 -28.10
C ILE A 347 -14.16 -37.29 -27.26
N LEU A 348 -15.19 -37.23 -26.43
CA LEU A 348 -15.46 -36.09 -25.55
C LEU A 348 -14.27 -35.83 -24.59
N LEU A 349 -13.79 -36.87 -23.91
CA LEU A 349 -12.65 -36.75 -23.01
C LEU A 349 -11.38 -36.30 -23.73
N GLN A 350 -11.13 -36.80 -24.94
CA GLN A 350 -9.97 -36.41 -25.72
C GLN A 350 -9.93 -34.89 -25.94
N PHE A 351 -11.02 -34.30 -26.43
CA PHE A 351 -11.10 -32.87 -26.71
C PHE A 351 -11.11 -31.99 -25.46
N ILE A 352 -11.71 -32.47 -24.34
CA ILE A 352 -11.65 -31.78 -23.05
C ILE A 352 -10.21 -31.75 -22.53
N ILE A 353 -9.49 -32.86 -22.59
CA ILE A 353 -8.10 -32.92 -22.18
C ILE A 353 -7.22 -31.99 -23.05
N GLU A 354 -7.48 -31.98 -24.37
CA GLU A 354 -6.79 -31.07 -25.30
C GLU A 354 -7.00 -29.61 -24.91
N ALA A 355 -8.24 -29.20 -24.62
CA ALA A 355 -8.55 -27.85 -24.12
C ALA A 355 -7.86 -27.54 -22.78
N LEU A 356 -7.88 -28.49 -21.82
CA LEU A 356 -7.23 -28.34 -20.53
C LEU A 356 -5.71 -28.19 -20.66
N VAL A 357 -5.06 -28.96 -21.53
CA VAL A 357 -3.60 -28.84 -21.78
C VAL A 357 -3.27 -27.45 -22.29
N VAL A 358 -4.02 -26.96 -23.31
CA VAL A 358 -3.81 -25.62 -23.88
C VAL A 358 -3.98 -24.53 -22.82
N THR A 359 -5.06 -24.59 -22.05
CA THR A 359 -5.34 -23.55 -21.05
C THR A 359 -4.37 -23.60 -19.87
N THR A 360 -4.02 -24.80 -19.39
CA THR A 360 -3.04 -24.94 -18.28
C THR A 360 -1.67 -24.44 -18.71
N PHE A 361 -1.25 -24.74 -19.95
CA PHE A 361 0.01 -24.22 -20.49
C PHE A 361 -0.02 -22.69 -20.63
N GLY A 362 -1.13 -22.12 -21.15
CA GLY A 362 -1.37 -20.68 -21.16
C GLY A 362 -1.36 -20.06 -19.75
N GLY A 363 -1.93 -20.79 -18.78
CA GLY A 363 -1.92 -20.41 -17.36
C GLY A 363 -0.51 -20.38 -16.76
N LEU A 364 0.29 -21.39 -17.02
CA LEU A 364 1.69 -21.45 -16.58
C LEU A 364 2.53 -20.32 -17.18
N LEU A 365 2.35 -20.03 -18.47
CA LEU A 365 2.99 -18.88 -19.12
C LEU A 365 2.50 -17.55 -18.52
N GLY A 366 1.20 -17.42 -18.24
CA GLY A 366 0.64 -16.27 -17.56
C GLY A 366 1.21 -16.03 -16.17
N VAL A 367 1.40 -17.12 -15.41
CA VAL A 367 2.10 -17.08 -14.11
C VAL A 367 3.55 -16.62 -14.28
N ALA A 368 4.29 -17.21 -15.20
CA ALA A 368 5.68 -16.85 -15.44
C ALA A 368 5.83 -15.37 -15.85
N VAL A 369 4.97 -14.89 -16.76
CA VAL A 369 4.94 -13.50 -17.18
C VAL A 369 4.55 -12.57 -16.02
N GLY A 370 3.51 -12.91 -15.24
CA GLY A 370 3.07 -12.13 -14.09
C GLY A 370 4.13 -12.00 -13.01
N VAL A 371 4.82 -13.10 -12.68
CA VAL A 371 5.96 -13.10 -11.74
C VAL A 371 7.11 -12.24 -12.31
N GLY A 372 7.43 -12.42 -13.60
CA GLY A 372 8.48 -11.64 -14.28
C GLY A 372 8.19 -10.15 -14.27
N ILE A 373 6.97 -9.73 -14.61
CA ILE A 373 6.54 -8.31 -14.57
C ILE A 373 6.65 -7.78 -13.14
N THR A 374 6.20 -8.55 -12.14
CA THR A 374 6.27 -8.14 -10.73
C THR A 374 7.72 -7.91 -10.30
N GLN A 375 8.66 -8.78 -10.70
CA GLN A 375 10.08 -8.62 -10.38
C GLN A 375 10.72 -7.42 -11.10
N ILE A 376 10.38 -7.21 -12.37
CA ILE A 376 10.84 -6.04 -13.13
C ILE A 376 10.34 -4.76 -12.48
N LEU A 377 9.04 -4.66 -12.19
CA LEU A 377 8.46 -3.50 -11.53
C LEU A 377 9.08 -3.22 -10.15
N GLN A 378 9.41 -4.26 -9.39
CA GLN A 378 10.10 -4.10 -8.11
C GLN A 378 11.53 -3.56 -8.29
N ASN A 379 12.26 -4.01 -9.27
CA ASN A 379 13.64 -3.58 -9.54
C ASN A 379 13.69 -2.21 -10.23
N ASP A 380 12.89 -1.99 -11.27
CA ASP A 380 12.85 -0.73 -12.01
C ASP A 380 12.25 0.40 -11.15
N PHE A 381 11.22 0.11 -10.37
CA PHE A 381 10.65 1.08 -9.44
C PHE A 381 11.68 1.54 -8.42
N ASN A 382 12.48 0.62 -7.87
CA ASN A 382 13.60 0.96 -6.98
C ASN A 382 14.70 1.75 -7.71
N TYR A 383 15.00 1.44 -8.98
CA TYR A 383 16.00 2.14 -9.78
C TYR A 383 15.54 3.57 -10.14
N HIS A 384 14.33 3.73 -10.67
CA HIS A 384 13.78 5.03 -11.06
C HIS A 384 13.48 5.92 -9.85
N ILE A 385 13.02 5.34 -8.75
CA ILE A 385 12.87 6.07 -7.50
C ILE A 385 14.21 6.53 -6.95
N ASN A 386 15.24 5.69 -6.95
CA ASN A 386 16.57 6.10 -6.54
C ASN A 386 17.11 7.23 -7.43
N LEU A 387 16.87 7.19 -8.74
CA LEU A 387 17.23 8.25 -9.67
C LEU A 387 16.45 9.55 -9.38
N LEU A 388 15.14 9.47 -9.13
CA LEU A 388 14.28 10.60 -8.74
C LEU A 388 14.64 11.16 -7.36
N ILE A 389 14.94 10.31 -6.40
CA ILE A 389 15.44 10.68 -5.06
C ILE A 389 16.74 11.47 -5.18
N THR A 390 17.67 11.00 -6.01
CA THR A 390 18.97 11.67 -6.22
C THR A 390 18.81 13.02 -6.90
N THR A 391 17.82 13.15 -7.82
CA THR A 391 17.60 14.41 -8.55
C THR A 391 16.68 15.41 -7.83
N LEU A 392 15.70 14.93 -7.07
CA LEU A 392 14.68 15.77 -6.40
C LEU A 392 14.78 15.80 -4.87
N ASN A 393 15.73 15.05 -4.29
CA ASN A 393 15.92 14.92 -2.83
C ASN A 393 14.62 14.52 -2.08
N VAL A 394 13.78 13.68 -2.71
CA VAL A 394 12.51 13.18 -2.17
C VAL A 394 12.68 11.73 -1.77
N SER A 395 12.60 11.44 -0.47
CA SER A 395 12.65 10.06 0.05
C SER A 395 11.30 9.35 -0.21
N VAL A 396 11.21 8.62 -1.30
CA VAL A 396 10.11 7.70 -1.56
C VAL A 396 10.60 6.29 -1.32
N SER A 397 10.10 5.67 -0.29
CA SER A 397 10.45 4.28 0.05
C SER A 397 9.75 3.31 -0.90
N GLY A 398 10.51 2.37 -1.47
CA GLY A 398 10.05 1.46 -2.51
C GLY A 398 8.86 0.59 -2.09
N SER A 399 7.93 0.39 -3.01
CA SER A 399 6.80 -0.52 -2.82
C SER A 399 7.31 -1.97 -2.85
N THR A 400 7.02 -2.72 -1.80
CA THR A 400 7.29 -4.17 -1.74
C THR A 400 6.14 -4.92 -2.41
N TYR A 401 6.45 -5.67 -3.47
CA TYR A 401 5.50 -6.60 -4.05
C TYR A 401 5.60 -7.95 -3.33
N VAL A 402 4.47 -8.54 -2.95
CA VAL A 402 4.43 -9.82 -2.24
C VAL A 402 3.68 -10.84 -3.07
N ILE A 403 4.40 -11.81 -3.62
CA ILE A 403 3.80 -12.91 -4.35
C ILE A 403 3.47 -14.04 -3.38
N THR A 404 2.18 -14.38 -3.23
CA THR A 404 1.76 -15.51 -2.41
C THR A 404 1.40 -16.71 -3.27
N PRO A 405 1.77 -17.94 -2.86
CA PRO A 405 1.45 -19.15 -3.60
C PRO A 405 -0.04 -19.37 -3.88
N GLN A 406 -0.90 -18.80 -3.01
CA GLN A 406 -2.36 -18.89 -3.15
C GLN A 406 -2.87 -18.30 -4.45
N TRP A 407 -2.33 -17.15 -4.88
CA TRP A 407 -2.75 -16.50 -6.14
C TRP A 407 -2.22 -17.21 -7.39
N ILE A 408 -1.05 -17.87 -7.28
CA ILE A 408 -0.53 -18.73 -8.35
C ILE A 408 -1.46 -19.92 -8.55
N LEU A 409 -1.87 -20.57 -7.46
CA LEU A 409 -2.81 -21.71 -7.52
C LEU A 409 -4.20 -21.26 -8.02
N ALA A 410 -4.67 -20.12 -7.56
CA ALA A 410 -5.95 -19.55 -8.03
C ALA A 410 -5.92 -19.24 -9.54
N GLY A 411 -4.84 -18.64 -10.06
CA GLY A 411 -4.66 -18.39 -11.48
C GLY A 411 -4.65 -19.66 -12.32
N LEU A 412 -3.95 -20.71 -11.88
CA LEU A 412 -3.95 -22.01 -12.54
C LEU A 412 -5.32 -22.68 -12.49
N ALA A 413 -6.02 -22.60 -11.37
CA ALA A 413 -7.38 -23.14 -11.25
C ALA A 413 -8.36 -22.40 -12.17
N MET A 414 -8.23 -21.06 -12.29
CA MET A 414 -9.06 -20.25 -13.21
C MET A 414 -8.78 -20.62 -14.68
N SER A 415 -7.53 -20.84 -15.06
CA SER A 415 -7.17 -21.25 -16.42
C SER A 415 -7.75 -22.63 -16.75
N ALA A 416 -7.64 -23.59 -15.84
CA ALA A 416 -8.22 -24.92 -16.01
C ALA A 416 -9.74 -24.87 -16.10
N ALA A 417 -10.41 -24.07 -15.25
CA ALA A 417 -11.85 -23.84 -15.31
C ALA A 417 -12.29 -23.24 -16.65
N THR A 418 -11.56 -22.27 -17.17
CA THR A 418 -11.79 -21.67 -18.50
C THR A 418 -11.70 -22.75 -19.59
N GLY A 419 -10.65 -23.60 -19.58
CA GLY A 419 -10.50 -24.71 -20.52
C GLY A 419 -11.66 -25.69 -20.47
N LEU A 420 -12.13 -26.02 -19.25
CA LEU A 420 -13.25 -26.91 -19.06
C LEU A 420 -14.56 -26.29 -19.62
N VAL A 421 -14.87 -25.06 -19.24
CA VAL A 421 -16.12 -24.39 -19.64
C VAL A 421 -16.21 -24.21 -21.17
N PHE A 422 -15.18 -23.68 -21.76
CA PHE A 422 -15.17 -23.36 -23.20
C PHE A 422 -14.78 -24.57 -24.09
N GLY A 423 -14.14 -25.62 -23.52
CA GLY A 423 -13.80 -26.84 -24.23
C GLY A 423 -14.96 -27.86 -24.30
N VAL A 424 -15.92 -27.81 -23.37
CA VAL A 424 -17.05 -28.78 -23.34
C VAL A 424 -17.92 -28.70 -24.58
N TYR A 425 -18.27 -27.52 -25.07
CA TYR A 425 -19.14 -27.38 -26.25
C TYR A 425 -18.53 -27.96 -27.54
N PRO A 426 -17.29 -27.63 -27.93
CA PRO A 426 -16.63 -28.27 -29.09
C PRO A 426 -16.47 -29.78 -28.91
N ALA A 427 -16.09 -30.24 -27.72
CA ALA A 427 -15.92 -31.66 -27.43
C ALA A 427 -17.25 -32.43 -27.57
N TRP A 428 -18.33 -31.86 -27.08
CA TRP A 428 -19.67 -32.43 -27.23
C TRP A 428 -20.11 -32.50 -28.69
N ARG A 429 -19.82 -31.47 -29.49
CA ARG A 429 -20.11 -31.45 -30.93
C ARG A 429 -19.32 -32.53 -31.66
N ALA A 430 -18.05 -32.69 -31.36
CA ALA A 430 -17.20 -33.76 -31.91
C ALA A 430 -17.74 -35.17 -31.54
N ALA A 431 -18.17 -35.37 -30.29
CA ALA A 431 -18.70 -36.63 -29.81
C ALA A 431 -20.07 -37.00 -30.45
N ARG A 432 -20.80 -36.06 -31.02
CA ARG A 432 -22.09 -36.30 -31.68
C ARG A 432 -22.01 -36.46 -33.20
N LEU A 433 -20.85 -36.29 -33.83
CA LEU A 433 -20.67 -36.48 -35.28
C LEU A 433 -21.15 -37.90 -35.68
N ASP A 434 -21.90 -37.95 -36.77
CA ASP A 434 -22.28 -39.22 -37.37
C ASP A 434 -21.13 -39.78 -38.19
N PRO A 435 -20.72 -41.04 -37.97
CA PRO A 435 -19.60 -41.68 -38.73
C PRO A 435 -19.84 -41.69 -40.22
N ILE A 436 -21.07 -41.89 -40.69
CA ILE A 436 -21.42 -41.96 -42.11
C ILE A 436 -21.27 -40.58 -42.75
N GLU A 437 -21.80 -39.52 -42.12
CA GLU A 437 -21.62 -38.15 -42.62
C GLU A 437 -20.18 -37.67 -42.55
N ALA A 438 -19.44 -38.03 -41.54
CA ALA A 438 -18.05 -37.69 -41.34
C ALA A 438 -17.14 -38.28 -42.42
N LEU A 439 -17.44 -39.47 -42.93
CA LEU A 439 -16.69 -40.15 -43.98
C LEU A 439 -17.11 -39.70 -45.40
N ARG A 440 -18.30 -39.08 -45.56
CA ARG A 440 -18.86 -38.64 -46.82
C ARG A 440 -18.45 -37.18 -47.23
N ARG A 441 -17.98 -36.40 -46.25
CA ARG A 441 -17.43 -35.07 -46.52
C ARG A 441 -16.06 -35.21 -47.12
N GLU A 442 -15.89 -34.78 -48.37
CA GLU A 442 -14.60 -34.56 -49.02
C GLU A 442 -13.86 -33.35 -48.42
#